data_fbd5597718545af917e6682b9a04144d
#
_entry.id   fbd5597718545af917e6682b9a04144d
#
_cell.length_a   1.000
_cell.length_b   1.000
_cell.length_c   1.000
_cell.angle_alpha   90.00
_cell.angle_beta   90.00
_cell.angle_gamma   90.00
#
_symmetry.space_group_name_H-M   'P 1'
#
loop_
_entity.id
_entity.type
_entity.pdbx_description
1 polymer ?
#
loop_
_entity_poly.entity_id
_entity_poly.type
_entity_poly.pdbx_seq_one_letter_code
_entity_poly.pdbx_strand_id
1 'polypeptide(L)'
;MEASRIEELVSGVLRKEFPDFPLKQSISKSLNRFNISCPYCGDSKNPRKKRGNFYLDTLTYKCYNGGCGVFKDSISFFKDFGLYGTLSGGERKEISQILDENKNKRNNSYGKIDFSYFIDNDFSSVLIDRNDFCQSLNLVNVWDSKILVYVKRRHQAPDSKFAWDPKKERLFLFNLTPDNKIMGLQIRNMNSIKGSSKYLTYRLSGIYSKLLGINDESVIEKAQRVDPVSHVFGLGTLDFGKDITVFEGPMDSWLWGNSVGLCSIENRFPFGVNNLRYWYDWDTAGINKSMELLGEGKMVFNWGKFLEEHEITKNKKWDLNDLVIHLRSSGKKIKRFDNYFTKDVLDLRYFVR
;
A
#
# COMPACT_ATOMS: atom_id res chain seq x y z
N MET A 1 7.54 -4.75 27.14
CA MET A 1 8.15 -3.45 27.53
C MET A 1 7.06 -2.40 27.64
N GLU A 2 7.04 -1.65 28.74
CA GLU A 2 5.99 -0.64 28.96
C GLU A 2 6.08 0.52 27.96
N ALA A 3 4.92 1.07 27.58
CA ALA A 3 4.83 2.20 26.64
C ALA A 3 5.60 3.44 27.15
N SER A 4 5.64 3.65 28.49
CA SER A 4 6.39 4.71 29.14
C SER A 4 7.91 4.60 28.89
N ARG A 5 8.45 3.39 28.92
CA ARG A 5 9.87 3.15 28.64
C ARG A 5 10.22 3.38 27.17
N ILE A 6 9.35 2.96 26.26
CA ILE A 6 9.51 3.23 24.83
C ILE A 6 9.48 4.75 24.56
N GLU A 7 8.57 5.46 25.22
CA GLU A 7 8.50 6.92 25.13
C GLU A 7 9.78 7.61 25.59
N GLU A 8 10.35 7.16 26.68
CA GLU A 8 11.62 7.66 27.20
C GLU A 8 12.76 7.48 26.18
N LEU A 9 12.85 6.28 25.57
CA LEU A 9 13.86 5.97 24.55
C LEU A 9 13.65 6.81 23.28
N VAL A 10 12.42 6.92 22.79
CA VAL A 10 12.09 7.75 21.63
C VAL A 10 12.36 9.22 21.91
N SER A 11 12.05 9.69 23.14
CA SER A 11 12.41 11.04 23.61
C SER A 11 13.92 11.25 23.64
N GLY A 12 14.68 10.22 24.04
CA GLY A 12 16.14 10.22 24.01
C GLY A 12 16.70 10.41 22.60
N VAL A 13 16.12 9.72 21.60
CA VAL A 13 16.47 9.94 20.18
C VAL A 13 16.23 11.40 19.76
N LEU A 14 15.07 11.94 20.10
CA LEU A 14 14.71 13.31 19.70
C LEU A 14 15.59 14.36 20.39
N ARG A 15 15.95 14.18 21.68
CA ARG A 15 16.87 15.07 22.37
C ARG A 15 18.27 15.08 21.75
N LYS A 16 18.74 13.89 21.32
CA LYS A 16 20.05 13.74 20.71
C LYS A 16 20.11 14.39 19.33
N GLU A 17 19.09 14.15 18.51
CA GLU A 17 19.06 14.65 17.14
C GLU A 17 18.61 16.14 17.04
N PHE A 18 17.87 16.62 18.03
CA PHE A 18 17.27 17.97 18.05
C PHE A 18 17.37 18.58 19.44
N PRO A 19 18.61 18.90 19.94
CA PRO A 19 18.82 19.38 21.31
C PRO A 19 18.04 20.68 21.62
N ASP A 20 17.83 21.54 20.62
CA ASP A 20 17.14 22.83 20.77
C ASP A 20 15.61 22.73 20.60
N PHE A 21 15.05 21.51 20.46
CA PHE A 21 13.66 21.34 20.10
C PHE A 21 12.79 21.02 21.33
N PRO A 22 11.68 21.75 21.57
CA PRO A 22 10.80 21.46 22.73
C PRO A 22 10.13 20.10 22.57
N LEU A 23 10.52 19.14 23.39
CA LEU A 23 10.03 17.74 23.35
C LEU A 23 8.49 17.62 23.39
N LYS A 24 7.80 18.47 24.17
CA LYS A 24 6.33 18.47 24.24
C LYS A 24 5.66 18.78 22.91
N GLN A 25 6.35 19.39 21.97
CA GLN A 25 5.84 19.69 20.62
C GLN A 25 6.22 18.62 19.61
N SER A 26 7.18 17.74 19.93
CA SER A 26 7.72 16.74 19.01
C SER A 26 7.08 15.36 19.13
N ILE A 27 6.34 15.08 20.21
CA ILE A 27 5.65 13.80 20.41
C ILE A 27 4.14 14.04 20.52
N SER A 28 3.35 13.33 19.72
CA SER A 28 1.90 13.19 19.90
C SER A 28 1.60 11.72 20.18
N LYS A 29 0.83 11.47 21.22
CA LYS A 29 0.46 10.11 21.63
C LYS A 29 -0.88 9.72 21.03
N SER A 30 -0.99 8.48 20.60
CA SER A 30 -2.25 7.79 20.34
C SER A 30 -2.17 6.41 20.97
N LEU A 31 -3.28 5.67 20.99
CA LEU A 31 -3.38 4.38 21.69
C LEU A 31 -2.24 3.41 21.31
N ASN A 32 -1.86 3.36 20.04
CA ASN A 32 -0.93 2.34 19.54
C ASN A 32 0.35 2.92 18.92
N ARG A 33 0.60 4.23 19.00
CA ARG A 33 1.76 4.84 18.39
C ARG A 33 2.15 6.19 18.97
N PHE A 34 3.41 6.52 18.80
CA PHE A 34 3.91 7.88 18.95
C PHE A 34 4.12 8.52 17.58
N ASN A 35 3.48 9.67 17.33
CA ASN A 35 3.80 10.52 16.19
C ASN A 35 4.93 11.46 16.61
N ILE A 36 6.02 11.40 15.88
CA ILE A 36 7.23 12.17 16.15
C ILE A 36 7.72 12.89 14.90
N SER A 37 8.48 13.92 15.10
CA SER A 37 9.30 14.51 14.04
C SER A 37 10.35 13.49 13.59
N CYS A 38 10.54 13.32 12.29
CA CYS A 38 11.42 12.28 11.77
C CYS A 38 12.89 12.61 12.01
N PRO A 39 13.64 11.77 12.77
CA PRO A 39 15.05 12.04 13.02
C PRO A 39 15.97 11.77 11.81
N TYR A 40 15.48 11.06 10.77
CA TYR A 40 16.30 10.75 9.59
C TYR A 40 16.27 11.83 8.51
N CYS A 41 15.15 12.48 8.26
CA CYS A 41 15.02 13.41 7.13
C CYS A 41 14.94 14.89 7.53
N GLY A 42 15.07 15.21 8.81
CA GLY A 42 15.00 16.58 9.29
C GLY A 42 13.62 17.24 9.13
N ASP A 43 12.55 16.47 8.76
CA ASP A 43 11.15 16.93 8.78
C ASP A 43 10.73 17.45 10.14
N SER A 44 11.46 17.04 11.15
CA SER A 44 11.45 17.42 12.56
C SER A 44 11.73 18.90 12.83
N LYS A 45 12.44 19.60 11.97
CA LYS A 45 12.69 21.05 12.12
C LYS A 45 11.40 21.88 12.06
N ASN A 46 10.28 21.28 11.65
CA ASN A 46 8.98 21.91 11.70
C ASN A 46 8.09 21.16 12.71
N PRO A 47 7.79 21.77 13.90
CA PRO A 47 7.02 21.12 14.96
C PRO A 47 5.58 20.73 14.55
N ARG A 48 5.07 21.30 13.45
CA ARG A 48 3.76 20.94 12.91
C ARG A 48 3.77 19.70 12.01
N LYS A 49 4.96 19.25 11.57
CA LYS A 49 5.13 18.09 10.69
C LYS A 49 5.66 16.92 11.48
N LYS A 50 4.76 16.02 11.90
CA LYS A 50 5.11 14.78 12.62
C LYS A 50 4.81 13.60 11.72
N ARG A 51 5.72 13.30 10.79
CA ARG A 51 5.55 12.21 9.82
C ARG A 51 6.24 10.92 10.23
N GLY A 52 7.06 10.94 11.28
CA GLY A 52 7.58 9.77 11.92
C GLY A 52 6.55 9.13 12.83
N ASN A 53 6.40 7.82 12.76
CA ASN A 53 5.48 7.04 13.59
C ASN A 53 6.25 5.89 14.20
N PHE A 54 6.28 5.82 15.52
CA PHE A 54 6.77 4.65 16.25
C PHE A 54 5.58 3.86 16.77
N TYR A 55 5.38 2.66 16.25
CA TYR A 55 4.26 1.79 16.59
C TYR A 55 4.59 0.93 17.80
N LEU A 56 3.70 0.93 18.80
CA LEU A 56 3.91 0.25 20.08
C LEU A 56 3.58 -1.24 20.02
N ASP A 57 2.66 -1.63 19.17
CA ASP A 57 2.23 -3.01 18.96
C ASP A 57 3.22 -3.85 18.15
N THR A 58 3.88 -3.22 17.19
CA THR A 58 4.84 -3.89 16.30
C THR A 58 6.30 -3.57 16.62
N LEU A 59 6.55 -2.63 17.51
CA LEU A 59 7.86 -2.07 17.83
C LEU A 59 8.65 -1.68 16.57
N THR A 60 7.98 -0.96 15.66
CA THR A 60 8.56 -0.50 14.40
C THR A 60 8.43 1.01 14.24
N TYR A 61 9.38 1.60 13.54
CA TYR A 61 9.38 3.01 13.16
C TYR A 61 9.17 3.16 11.65
N LYS A 62 8.31 4.11 11.24
CA LYS A 62 8.12 4.46 9.83
C LYS A 62 7.97 5.97 9.66
N CYS A 63 8.65 6.54 8.64
CA CYS A 63 8.45 7.91 8.19
C CYS A 63 7.58 7.95 6.94
N TYR A 64 6.50 8.73 6.99
CA TYR A 64 5.58 8.95 5.86
C TYR A 64 5.92 10.20 5.03
N ASN A 65 7.13 10.72 5.15
CA ASN A 65 7.61 11.76 4.25
C ASN A 65 8.06 11.13 2.93
N GLY A 66 7.43 11.50 1.82
CA GLY A 66 7.67 10.90 0.50
C GLY A 66 9.12 10.97 0.00
N GLY A 67 9.96 11.83 0.57
CA GLY A 67 11.40 11.88 0.29
C GLY A 67 12.28 11.09 1.27
N CYS A 68 11.68 10.50 2.33
CA CYS A 68 12.41 9.76 3.36
C CYS A 68 12.13 8.27 3.30
N GLY A 69 10.85 7.88 3.47
CA GLY A 69 10.39 6.49 3.37
C GLY A 69 11.02 5.51 4.36
N VAL A 70 11.80 5.97 5.34
CA VAL A 70 12.54 5.11 6.27
C VAL A 70 11.56 4.23 7.06
N PHE A 71 11.84 2.92 7.04
CA PHE A 71 11.20 1.92 7.89
C PHE A 71 12.29 1.15 8.66
N LYS A 72 12.13 1.03 9.98
CA LYS A 72 13.08 0.36 10.87
C LYS A 72 12.34 -0.44 11.94
N ASP A 73 12.85 -1.61 12.31
CA ASP A 73 12.50 -2.19 13.60
C ASP A 73 13.12 -1.37 14.74
N SER A 74 12.61 -1.56 15.96
CA SER A 74 13.06 -0.78 17.12
C SER A 74 14.54 -1.02 17.46
N ILE A 75 15.07 -2.21 17.23
CA ILE A 75 16.48 -2.51 17.46
C ILE A 75 17.35 -1.66 16.54
N SER A 76 17.05 -1.69 15.25
CA SER A 76 17.75 -0.91 14.22
C SER A 76 17.58 0.59 14.48
N PHE A 77 16.36 1.02 14.82
CA PHE A 77 16.08 2.42 15.15
C PHE A 77 16.93 2.92 16.33
N PHE A 78 16.95 2.19 17.45
CA PHE A 78 17.73 2.60 18.61
C PHE A 78 19.26 2.44 18.41
N LYS A 79 19.71 1.51 17.55
CA LYS A 79 21.13 1.42 17.15
C LYS A 79 21.57 2.62 16.34
N ASP A 80 20.78 3.05 15.37
CA ASP A 80 21.09 4.19 14.50
C ASP A 80 21.35 5.47 15.32
N PHE A 81 20.69 5.60 16.48
CA PHE A 81 20.85 6.76 17.38
C PHE A 81 21.71 6.48 18.62
N GLY A 82 22.35 5.30 18.69
CA GLY A 82 23.28 4.94 19.77
C GLY A 82 22.60 4.71 21.13
N LEU A 83 21.28 4.47 21.16
CA LEU A 83 20.51 4.21 22.38
C LEU A 83 20.33 2.71 22.68
N TYR A 84 20.69 1.84 21.76
CA TYR A 84 20.58 0.40 21.98
C TYR A 84 21.44 -0.09 23.17
N GLY A 85 22.58 0.55 23.40
CA GLY A 85 23.47 0.26 24.52
C GLY A 85 22.86 0.57 25.89
N THR A 86 21.88 1.47 25.99
CA THR A 86 21.19 1.84 27.22
C THR A 86 20.10 0.85 27.63
N LEU A 87 19.76 -0.08 26.76
CA LEU A 87 18.81 -1.15 27.05
C LEU A 87 19.46 -2.23 27.92
N SER A 88 18.76 -2.67 28.96
CA SER A 88 19.14 -3.84 29.75
C SER A 88 19.05 -5.12 28.91
N GLY A 89 19.71 -6.18 29.38
CA GLY A 89 19.61 -7.49 28.72
C GLY A 89 18.20 -8.04 28.66
N GLY A 90 17.38 -7.79 29.68
CA GLY A 90 15.96 -8.16 29.71
C GLY A 90 15.13 -7.42 28.64
N GLU A 91 15.29 -6.10 28.54
CA GLU A 91 14.59 -5.28 27.54
C GLU A 91 14.98 -5.68 26.12
N ARG A 92 16.26 -5.97 25.84
CA ARG A 92 16.71 -6.44 24.52
C ARG A 92 16.07 -7.78 24.15
N LYS A 93 15.97 -8.71 25.10
CA LYS A 93 15.33 -10.01 24.89
C LYS A 93 13.85 -9.86 24.62
N GLU A 94 13.14 -9.04 25.38
CA GLU A 94 11.71 -8.75 25.22
C GLU A 94 11.42 -8.09 23.87
N ILE A 95 12.19 -7.09 23.45
CA ILE A 95 12.08 -6.47 22.13
C ILE A 95 12.27 -7.51 21.01
N SER A 96 13.32 -8.34 21.11
CA SER A 96 13.59 -9.37 20.11
C SER A 96 12.45 -10.36 20.02
N GLN A 97 11.89 -10.80 21.16
CA GLN A 97 10.76 -11.72 21.20
C GLN A 97 9.52 -11.11 20.52
N ILE A 98 9.16 -9.86 20.83
CA ILE A 98 8.02 -9.17 20.21
C ILE A 98 8.25 -9.00 18.71
N LEU A 99 9.45 -8.68 18.26
CA LEU A 99 9.76 -8.55 16.83
C LEU A 99 9.67 -9.90 16.10
N ASP A 100 10.13 -10.98 16.73
CA ASP A 100 10.06 -12.34 16.17
C ASP A 100 8.61 -12.84 16.14
N GLU A 101 7.83 -12.61 17.19
CA GLU A 101 6.39 -12.88 17.18
C GLU A 101 5.67 -12.11 16.10
N ASN A 102 6.00 -10.84 15.88
CA ASN A 102 5.43 -10.02 14.82
C ASN A 102 5.87 -10.47 13.43
N LYS A 103 7.13 -10.90 13.26
CA LYS A 103 7.58 -11.55 12.02
C LYS A 103 6.81 -12.84 11.76
N ASN A 104 6.65 -13.68 12.79
CA ASN A 104 5.90 -14.92 12.70
C ASN A 104 4.40 -14.68 12.48
N LYS A 105 3.80 -13.68 13.13
CA LYS A 105 2.43 -13.24 12.84
C LYS A 105 2.29 -12.71 11.42
N ARG A 106 3.24 -11.92 10.92
CA ARG A 106 3.26 -11.47 9.52
C ARG A 106 3.46 -12.63 8.55
N ASN A 107 4.36 -13.56 8.86
CA ASN A 107 4.58 -14.76 8.06
C ASN A 107 3.39 -15.72 8.15
N ASN A 108 2.71 -15.82 9.29
CA ASN A 108 1.54 -16.67 9.51
C ASN A 108 0.22 -15.99 9.09
N SER A 109 0.10 -14.65 9.19
CA SER A 109 -1.06 -13.92 8.64
C SER A 109 -1.01 -13.79 7.12
N TYR A 110 0.17 -14.00 6.53
CA TYR A 110 0.38 -14.24 5.10
C TYR A 110 0.73 -15.72 4.83
N GLY A 111 0.49 -16.61 5.79
CA GLY A 111 0.47 -18.05 5.55
C GLY A 111 -0.43 -18.29 4.36
N LYS A 112 0.10 -18.98 3.36
CA LYS A 112 -0.58 -19.39 2.13
C LYS A 112 -2.07 -19.51 2.39
N ILE A 113 -2.83 -18.43 2.16
CA ILE A 113 -4.28 -18.53 2.09
C ILE A 113 -4.45 -19.39 0.86
N ASP A 114 -4.72 -20.66 1.07
CA ASP A 114 -5.08 -21.55 0.00
C ASP A 114 -6.34 -20.94 -0.64
N PHE A 115 -6.36 -20.83 -1.96
CA PHE A 115 -7.52 -20.33 -2.66
C PHE A 115 -8.77 -21.17 -2.36
N SER A 116 -8.60 -22.44 -2.01
CA SER A 116 -9.66 -23.30 -1.47
C SER A 116 -10.34 -22.69 -0.25
N TYR A 117 -9.61 -21.99 0.61
CA TYR A 117 -10.19 -21.27 1.77
C TYR A 117 -11.25 -20.24 1.34
N PHE A 118 -11.09 -19.59 0.19
CA PHE A 118 -12.07 -18.67 -0.37
C PHE A 118 -13.26 -19.37 -1.03
N ILE A 119 -13.02 -20.55 -1.62
CA ILE A 119 -14.07 -21.36 -2.23
C ILE A 119 -14.87 -22.09 -1.16
N ASP A 120 -14.19 -22.60 -0.13
CA ASP A 120 -14.76 -23.46 0.91
C ASP A 120 -15.48 -22.67 2.03
N ASN A 121 -15.20 -21.36 2.17
CA ASN A 121 -15.86 -20.51 3.15
C ASN A 121 -16.89 -19.60 2.47
N ASP A 122 -18.15 -19.77 2.82
CA ASP A 122 -19.22 -18.87 2.36
C ASP A 122 -19.09 -17.49 3.01
N PHE A 123 -18.29 -16.63 2.38
CA PHE A 123 -18.19 -15.22 2.76
C PHE A 123 -19.33 -14.35 2.23
N SER A 124 -20.27 -14.94 1.47
CA SER A 124 -21.37 -14.21 0.82
C SER A 124 -22.22 -13.45 1.83
N SER A 125 -22.35 -14.00 3.04
CA SER A 125 -23.15 -13.40 4.13
C SER A 125 -22.54 -12.13 4.74
N VAL A 126 -21.26 -11.88 4.54
CA VAL A 126 -20.55 -10.71 5.10
C VAL A 126 -20.11 -9.72 4.02
N LEU A 127 -20.14 -10.12 2.75
CA LEU A 127 -19.85 -9.19 1.66
C LEU A 127 -21.02 -8.22 1.45
N ILE A 128 -20.70 -6.97 1.17
CA ILE A 128 -21.68 -5.89 1.06
C ILE A 128 -22.11 -5.75 -0.40
N ASP A 129 -23.42 -5.76 -0.68
CA ASP A 129 -23.89 -5.39 -2.01
C ASP A 129 -23.46 -3.97 -2.36
N ARG A 130 -22.90 -3.81 -3.55
CA ARG A 130 -22.36 -2.53 -3.99
C ARG A 130 -23.45 -1.44 -4.10
N ASN A 131 -24.64 -1.79 -4.55
CA ASN A 131 -25.70 -0.81 -4.77
C ASN A 131 -26.24 -0.33 -3.42
N ASP A 132 -26.45 -1.24 -2.47
CA ASP A 132 -26.86 -0.91 -1.10
C ASP A 132 -25.83 -0.01 -0.42
N PHE A 133 -24.55 -0.32 -0.59
CA PHE A 133 -23.46 0.53 -0.09
C PHE A 133 -23.49 1.93 -0.71
N CYS A 134 -23.62 2.02 -2.04
CA CYS A 134 -23.68 3.30 -2.72
C CYS A 134 -24.90 4.12 -2.28
N GLN A 135 -26.05 3.48 -2.10
CA GLN A 135 -27.25 4.12 -1.60
C GLN A 135 -27.08 4.65 -0.19
N SER A 136 -26.52 3.84 0.73
CA SER A 136 -26.31 4.22 2.15
C SER A 136 -25.39 5.45 2.31
N LEU A 137 -24.44 5.64 1.41
CA LEU A 137 -23.50 6.77 1.40
C LEU A 137 -23.88 7.89 0.41
N ASN A 138 -25.02 7.79 -0.27
CA ASN A 138 -25.47 8.72 -1.32
C ASN A 138 -24.41 8.93 -2.41
N LEU A 139 -23.73 7.85 -2.81
CA LEU A 139 -22.79 7.88 -3.90
C LEU A 139 -23.54 7.87 -5.25
N VAL A 140 -23.02 8.62 -6.21
CA VAL A 140 -23.57 8.67 -7.56
C VAL A 140 -22.76 7.87 -8.55
N ASN A 141 -23.37 7.51 -9.68
CA ASN A 141 -22.68 6.86 -10.77
C ASN A 141 -21.66 7.82 -11.40
N VAL A 142 -20.53 7.29 -11.84
CA VAL A 142 -19.45 8.07 -12.48
C VAL A 142 -19.90 8.63 -13.84
N TRP A 143 -20.82 7.95 -14.55
CA TRP A 143 -21.36 8.41 -15.83
C TRP A 143 -22.01 9.78 -15.74
N ASP A 144 -22.66 10.06 -14.63
CA ASP A 144 -23.49 11.27 -14.44
C ASP A 144 -22.70 12.36 -13.68
N SER A 145 -21.40 12.30 -13.68
CA SER A 145 -20.59 13.19 -12.85
C SER A 145 -19.40 13.81 -13.58
N LYS A 146 -18.92 14.97 -13.04
CA LYS A 146 -17.71 15.65 -13.52
C LYS A 146 -16.46 14.76 -13.50
N ILE A 147 -16.45 13.71 -12.69
CA ILE A 147 -15.32 12.78 -12.57
C ILE A 147 -15.18 11.86 -13.78
N LEU A 148 -16.19 11.75 -14.62
CA LEU A 148 -16.15 10.93 -15.85
C LEU A 148 -14.95 11.25 -16.72
N VAL A 149 -14.63 12.54 -16.87
CA VAL A 149 -13.49 12.99 -17.68
C VAL A 149 -12.16 12.43 -17.11
N TYR A 150 -12.04 12.43 -15.78
CA TYR A 150 -10.87 11.86 -15.11
C TYR A 150 -10.75 10.36 -15.36
N VAL A 151 -11.85 9.60 -15.17
CA VAL A 151 -11.88 8.14 -15.36
C VAL A 151 -11.55 7.78 -16.82
N LYS A 152 -12.13 8.48 -17.79
CA LYS A 152 -11.84 8.29 -19.21
C LYS A 152 -10.39 8.64 -19.59
N ARG A 153 -9.82 9.69 -19.00
CA ARG A 153 -8.40 10.04 -19.21
C ARG A 153 -7.45 8.95 -18.69
N ARG A 154 -7.88 8.19 -17.69
CA ARG A 154 -7.17 7.02 -17.18
C ARG A 154 -7.48 5.74 -17.98
N HIS A 155 -8.09 5.87 -19.14
CA HIS A 155 -8.50 4.74 -19.99
C HIS A 155 -9.35 3.68 -19.31
N GLN A 156 -10.02 4.06 -18.21
CA GLN A 156 -10.91 3.18 -17.49
C GLN A 156 -12.33 3.23 -18.07
N ALA A 157 -12.99 2.07 -18.11
CA ALA A 157 -14.43 2.02 -18.32
C ALA A 157 -15.12 2.56 -17.06
N PRO A 158 -16.09 3.47 -17.19
CA PRO A 158 -16.85 3.98 -16.05
C PRO A 158 -17.94 2.99 -15.61
N ASP A 159 -17.51 1.81 -15.16
CA ASP A 159 -18.35 0.68 -14.78
C ASP A 159 -18.60 0.61 -13.25
N SER A 160 -19.12 -0.53 -12.80
CA SER A 160 -19.42 -0.79 -11.38
C SER A 160 -18.21 -0.70 -10.43
N LYS A 161 -16.99 -0.75 -10.96
CA LYS A 161 -15.78 -0.58 -10.14
C LYS A 161 -15.62 0.82 -9.56
N PHE A 162 -16.44 1.79 -10.01
CA PHE A 162 -16.33 3.18 -9.58
C PHE A 162 -17.66 3.70 -9.03
N ALA A 163 -17.58 4.60 -8.02
CA ALA A 163 -18.65 5.51 -7.63
C ALA A 163 -18.05 6.86 -7.20
N TRP A 164 -18.90 7.89 -7.17
CA TRP A 164 -18.48 9.24 -6.86
C TRP A 164 -19.28 9.84 -5.70
N ASP A 165 -18.57 10.44 -4.74
CA ASP A 165 -19.13 11.29 -3.69
C ASP A 165 -19.01 12.76 -4.13
N PRO A 166 -20.09 13.40 -4.60
CA PRO A 166 -20.02 14.78 -5.09
C PRO A 166 -19.84 15.80 -3.97
N LYS A 167 -20.22 15.46 -2.72
CA LYS A 167 -20.12 16.37 -1.57
C LYS A 167 -18.70 16.47 -1.06
N LYS A 168 -18.00 15.33 -0.98
CA LYS A 168 -16.62 15.26 -0.47
C LYS A 168 -15.58 15.22 -1.58
N GLU A 169 -16.00 15.24 -2.84
CA GLU A 169 -15.15 15.11 -4.05
C GLU A 169 -14.19 13.91 -3.97
N ARG A 170 -14.79 12.73 -3.74
CA ARG A 170 -14.08 11.47 -3.57
C ARG A 170 -14.50 10.45 -4.61
N LEU A 171 -13.51 9.87 -5.27
CA LEU A 171 -13.72 8.73 -6.17
C LEU A 171 -13.50 7.44 -5.39
N PHE A 172 -14.53 6.60 -5.37
CA PHE A 172 -14.50 5.27 -4.78
C PHE A 172 -14.11 4.26 -5.86
N LEU A 173 -13.14 3.41 -5.55
CA LEU A 173 -12.69 2.29 -6.34
C LEU A 173 -13.02 1.03 -5.56
N PHE A 174 -13.84 0.16 -6.12
CA PHE A 174 -14.31 -1.04 -5.45
C PHE A 174 -13.50 -2.27 -5.85
N ASN A 175 -13.11 -3.08 -4.87
CA ASN A 175 -12.70 -4.46 -5.08
C ASN A 175 -13.94 -5.33 -5.03
N LEU A 176 -14.36 -5.83 -6.18
CA LEU A 176 -15.63 -6.54 -6.33
C LEU A 176 -15.42 -8.03 -6.60
N THR A 177 -16.34 -8.83 -6.09
CA THR A 177 -16.58 -10.18 -6.56
C THR A 177 -17.28 -10.17 -7.93
N PRO A 178 -17.33 -11.31 -8.65
CA PRO A 178 -18.08 -11.41 -9.90
C PRO A 178 -19.57 -11.07 -9.76
N ASP A 179 -20.17 -11.35 -8.61
CA ASP A 179 -21.57 -11.06 -8.27
C ASP A 179 -21.78 -9.64 -7.69
N ASN A 180 -20.84 -8.73 -7.94
CA ASN A 180 -20.90 -7.30 -7.60
C ASN A 180 -20.97 -6.98 -6.09
N LYS A 181 -20.39 -7.83 -5.25
CA LYS A 181 -20.24 -7.58 -3.81
C LYS A 181 -18.87 -7.02 -3.47
N ILE A 182 -18.81 -6.14 -2.48
CA ILE A 182 -17.60 -5.44 -2.06
C ILE A 182 -16.78 -6.33 -1.10
N MET A 183 -15.52 -6.59 -1.48
CA MET A 183 -14.52 -7.21 -0.61
C MET A 183 -13.63 -6.17 0.08
N GLY A 184 -13.44 -5.03 -0.54
CA GLY A 184 -12.63 -3.91 -0.06
C GLY A 184 -12.80 -2.69 -0.96
N LEU A 185 -12.27 -1.56 -0.55
CA LEU A 185 -12.31 -0.36 -1.38
C LEU A 185 -11.12 0.56 -1.17
N GLN A 186 -10.84 1.37 -2.17
CA GLN A 186 -9.92 2.49 -2.10
C GLN A 186 -10.66 3.78 -2.43
N ILE A 187 -10.45 4.82 -1.64
CA ILE A 187 -11.01 6.14 -1.86
C ILE A 187 -9.89 7.07 -2.33
N ARG A 188 -10.07 7.71 -3.48
CA ARG A 188 -9.21 8.76 -3.97
C ARG A 188 -9.81 10.13 -3.65
N ASN A 189 -9.09 10.93 -2.87
CA ASN A 189 -9.44 12.32 -2.63
C ASN A 189 -9.02 13.17 -3.85
N MET A 190 -9.97 13.79 -4.56
CA MET A 190 -9.67 14.60 -5.74
C MET A 190 -9.13 15.98 -5.37
N ASN A 191 -9.54 16.52 -4.22
CA ASN A 191 -9.10 17.81 -3.69
C ASN A 191 -8.10 17.62 -2.53
N SER A 192 -7.15 16.70 -2.66
CA SER A 192 -6.15 16.50 -1.60
C SER A 192 -5.28 17.75 -1.43
N ILE A 193 -5.38 18.38 -0.27
CA ILE A 193 -4.48 19.47 0.13
C ILE A 193 -3.07 18.89 0.29
N LYS A 194 -2.05 19.64 -0.07
CA LYS A 194 -0.64 19.23 0.09
C LYS A 194 -0.38 18.78 1.53
N GLY A 195 -0.09 17.48 1.71
CA GLY A 195 0.14 16.86 3.02
C GLY A 195 -0.99 15.95 3.51
N SER A 196 -2.16 15.92 2.86
CA SER A 196 -3.20 14.92 3.10
C SER A 196 -2.98 13.66 2.25
N SER A 197 -3.49 12.52 2.73
CA SER A 197 -3.42 11.28 1.97
C SER A 197 -4.29 11.37 0.72
N LYS A 198 -3.67 11.14 -0.45
CA LYS A 198 -4.37 11.11 -1.74
C LYS A 198 -5.28 9.90 -1.87
N TYR A 199 -4.89 8.78 -1.27
CA TYR A 199 -5.63 7.53 -1.27
C TYR A 199 -5.83 7.03 0.15
N LEU A 200 -7.02 6.47 0.41
CA LEU A 200 -7.38 5.79 1.64
C LEU A 200 -7.90 4.39 1.26
N THR A 201 -7.22 3.35 1.71
CA THR A 201 -7.64 1.97 1.46
C THR A 201 -8.35 1.42 2.69
N TYR A 202 -9.51 0.84 2.49
CA TYR A 202 -10.33 0.21 3.52
C TYR A 202 -10.46 -1.29 3.25
N ARG A 203 -10.12 -2.07 4.26
CA ARG A 203 -10.46 -3.49 4.32
C ARG A 203 -11.93 -3.66 4.67
N LEU A 204 -12.49 -4.83 4.50
CA LEU A 204 -13.92 -5.06 4.72
C LEU A 204 -14.37 -4.71 6.14
N SER A 205 -13.61 -5.12 7.17
CA SER A 205 -13.88 -4.74 8.56
C SER A 205 -13.88 -3.22 8.79
N GLY A 206 -12.96 -2.51 8.12
CA GLY A 206 -12.88 -1.06 8.15
C GLY A 206 -14.01 -0.36 7.39
N ILE A 207 -14.59 -1.01 6.37
CA ILE A 207 -15.79 -0.50 5.68
C ILE A 207 -16.97 -0.52 6.66
N TYR A 208 -17.19 -1.65 7.34
CA TYR A 208 -18.26 -1.77 8.34
C TYR A 208 -18.11 -0.73 9.44
N SER A 209 -16.97 -0.70 10.13
CA SER A 209 -16.79 0.14 11.32
C SER A 209 -16.66 1.63 11.02
N LYS A 210 -15.92 2.02 9.96
CA LYS A 210 -15.54 3.43 9.73
C LYS A 210 -16.41 4.14 8.69
N LEU A 211 -17.00 3.42 7.75
CA LEU A 211 -17.81 4.02 6.70
C LEU A 211 -19.29 3.84 6.94
N LEU A 212 -19.71 2.66 7.42
CA LEU A 212 -21.11 2.36 7.71
C LEU A 212 -21.49 2.56 9.19
N GLY A 213 -20.51 2.74 10.09
CA GLY A 213 -20.77 2.93 11.52
C GLY A 213 -21.28 1.68 12.23
N ILE A 214 -21.13 0.50 11.63
CA ILE A 214 -21.56 -0.79 12.18
C ILE A 214 -20.43 -1.34 13.05
N ASN A 215 -20.68 -1.44 14.36
CA ASN A 215 -19.71 -1.91 15.35
C ASN A 215 -20.14 -3.23 16.02
N ASP A 216 -20.98 -4.01 15.37
CA ASP A 216 -21.32 -5.36 15.81
C ASP A 216 -20.09 -6.26 15.71
N GLU A 217 -19.64 -6.79 16.85
CA GLU A 217 -18.41 -7.59 16.95
C GLU A 217 -18.49 -8.83 16.05
N SER A 218 -19.65 -9.50 15.99
CA SER A 218 -19.82 -10.71 15.18
C SER A 218 -19.67 -10.44 13.66
N VAL A 219 -20.17 -9.28 13.20
CA VAL A 219 -20.03 -8.83 11.82
C VAL A 219 -18.58 -8.45 11.53
N ILE A 220 -17.94 -7.71 12.44
CA ILE A 220 -16.54 -7.30 12.30
C ILE A 220 -15.60 -8.50 12.27
N GLU A 221 -15.77 -9.49 13.16
CA GLU A 221 -14.95 -10.71 13.15
C GLU A 221 -15.07 -11.49 11.84
N LYS A 222 -16.29 -11.63 11.30
CA LYS A 222 -16.49 -12.26 9.99
C LYS A 222 -15.82 -11.46 8.87
N ALA A 223 -15.96 -10.14 8.88
CA ALA A 223 -15.32 -9.26 7.90
C ALA A 223 -13.78 -9.32 7.97
N GLN A 224 -13.21 -9.48 9.16
CA GLN A 224 -11.75 -9.63 9.35
C GLN A 224 -11.19 -10.87 8.67
N ARG A 225 -11.98 -11.91 8.44
CA ARG A 225 -11.56 -13.10 7.68
C ARG A 225 -11.34 -12.78 6.20
N VAL A 226 -12.03 -11.78 5.66
CA VAL A 226 -11.86 -11.29 4.28
C VAL A 226 -10.74 -10.24 4.16
N ASP A 227 -10.37 -9.57 5.24
CA ASP A 227 -9.39 -8.49 5.27
C ASP A 227 -8.04 -8.81 4.58
N PRO A 228 -7.49 -10.04 4.68
CA PRO A 228 -6.24 -10.39 3.99
C PRO A 228 -6.26 -10.20 2.48
N VAL A 229 -7.44 -10.28 1.84
CA VAL A 229 -7.60 -10.13 0.39
C VAL A 229 -8.32 -8.85 -0.01
N SER A 230 -8.85 -8.10 0.94
CA SER A 230 -9.61 -6.88 0.68
C SER A 230 -8.82 -5.84 -0.15
N HIS A 231 -7.49 -5.84 -0.04
CA HIS A 231 -6.60 -4.94 -0.77
C HIS A 231 -6.13 -5.49 -2.13
N VAL A 232 -6.56 -6.70 -2.52
CA VAL A 232 -6.17 -7.37 -3.77
C VAL A 232 -7.26 -7.13 -4.82
N PHE A 233 -7.18 -6.00 -5.50
CA PHE A 233 -8.15 -5.60 -6.52
C PHE A 233 -7.99 -6.43 -7.79
N GLY A 234 -9.09 -6.98 -8.29
CA GLY A 234 -9.09 -7.85 -9.46
C GLY A 234 -9.06 -9.35 -9.12
N LEU A 235 -9.01 -9.73 -7.84
CA LEU A 235 -8.92 -11.12 -7.41
C LEU A 235 -10.04 -12.01 -7.99
N GLY A 236 -11.28 -11.51 -8.02
CA GLY A 236 -12.45 -12.26 -8.50
C GLY A 236 -12.42 -12.62 -10.00
N THR A 237 -11.49 -12.06 -10.77
CA THR A 237 -11.37 -12.30 -12.22
C THR A 237 -10.06 -12.98 -12.61
N LEU A 238 -9.26 -13.43 -11.63
CA LEU A 238 -7.97 -14.07 -11.90
C LEU A 238 -8.11 -15.49 -12.44
N ASP A 239 -7.28 -15.78 -13.43
CA ASP A 239 -6.95 -17.13 -13.87
C ASP A 239 -5.61 -17.54 -13.25
N PHE A 240 -5.66 -18.38 -12.24
CA PHE A 240 -4.47 -18.85 -11.51
C PHE A 240 -3.59 -19.80 -12.33
N GLY A 241 -4.08 -20.31 -13.46
CA GLY A 241 -3.32 -21.12 -14.40
C GLY A 241 -2.42 -20.31 -15.34
N LYS A 242 -2.54 -18.97 -15.33
CA LYS A 242 -1.76 -18.06 -16.17
C LYS A 242 -0.89 -17.15 -15.32
N ASP A 243 0.09 -16.51 -15.95
CA ASP A 243 0.89 -15.49 -15.29
C ASP A 243 0.01 -14.37 -14.73
N ILE A 244 0.20 -14.05 -13.46
CA ILE A 244 -0.52 -13.00 -12.75
C ILE A 244 0.39 -11.79 -12.63
N THR A 245 -0.02 -10.67 -13.21
CA THR A 245 0.73 -9.42 -13.10
C THR A 245 0.25 -8.61 -11.90
N VAL A 246 1.18 -8.25 -11.03
CA VAL A 246 0.94 -7.51 -9.79
C VAL A 246 1.33 -6.05 -9.99
N PHE A 247 0.38 -5.14 -9.80
CA PHE A 247 0.58 -3.69 -9.84
C PHE A 247 0.47 -3.07 -8.45
N GLU A 248 1.01 -1.86 -8.29
CA GLU A 248 0.84 -1.09 -7.06
C GLU A 248 -0.61 -0.64 -6.88
N GLY A 249 -1.24 -0.13 -7.93
CA GLY A 249 -2.58 0.44 -7.89
C GLY A 249 -3.63 -0.32 -8.70
N PRO A 250 -4.92 -0.23 -8.30
CA PRO A 250 -6.01 -0.91 -9.01
C PRO A 250 -6.23 -0.36 -10.43
N MET A 251 -6.03 0.94 -10.66
CA MET A 251 -6.26 1.53 -11.99
C MET A 251 -5.29 0.99 -13.04
N ASP A 252 -4.03 0.71 -12.67
CA ASP A 252 -3.06 0.13 -13.58
C ASP A 252 -3.37 -1.34 -13.83
N SER A 253 -3.75 -2.09 -12.80
CA SER A 253 -4.12 -3.49 -12.96
C SER A 253 -5.32 -3.68 -13.90
N TRP A 254 -6.29 -2.79 -13.87
CA TRP A 254 -7.47 -2.87 -14.76
C TRP A 254 -7.17 -2.56 -16.23
N LEU A 255 -5.98 -2.06 -16.55
CA LEU A 255 -5.52 -1.89 -17.93
C LEU A 255 -4.85 -3.15 -18.50
N TRP A 256 -4.59 -4.14 -17.65
CA TRP A 256 -3.86 -5.34 -17.99
C TRP A 256 -4.69 -6.60 -17.78
N GLY A 257 -4.53 -7.58 -18.67
CA GLY A 257 -5.20 -8.87 -18.50
C GLY A 257 -4.53 -9.72 -17.41
N ASN A 258 -5.32 -10.52 -16.70
CA ASN A 258 -4.91 -11.41 -15.61
C ASN A 258 -3.97 -10.74 -14.58
N SER A 259 -4.49 -9.75 -13.90
CA SER A 259 -3.71 -8.89 -13.03
C SER A 259 -4.45 -8.46 -11.77
N VAL A 260 -3.66 -7.99 -10.79
CA VAL A 260 -4.16 -7.43 -9.53
C VAL A 260 -3.44 -6.14 -9.18
N GLY A 261 -4.16 -5.25 -8.49
CA GLY A 261 -3.61 -4.07 -7.83
C GLY A 261 -3.62 -4.24 -6.32
N LEU A 262 -2.49 -4.02 -5.66
CA LEU A 262 -2.34 -4.24 -4.21
C LEU A 262 -2.60 -3.00 -3.35
N CYS A 263 -2.90 -1.84 -3.92
CA CYS A 263 -3.14 -0.56 -3.24
C CYS A 263 -1.97 -0.01 -2.41
N SER A 264 -0.83 -0.66 -2.40
CA SER A 264 0.42 -0.20 -1.79
C SER A 264 1.57 -1.10 -2.23
N ILE A 265 2.72 -0.49 -2.39
CA ILE A 265 3.99 -1.17 -2.69
C ILE A 265 4.45 -2.14 -1.57
N GLU A 266 3.94 -1.93 -0.35
CA GLU A 266 4.28 -2.77 0.81
C GLU A 266 3.37 -3.97 0.97
N ASN A 267 2.21 -3.96 0.32
CA ASN A 267 1.31 -5.09 0.34
C ASN A 267 1.89 -6.24 -0.50
N ARG A 268 1.61 -7.46 -0.08
CA ARG A 268 2.01 -8.68 -0.80
C ARG A 268 0.78 -9.39 -1.32
N PHE A 269 0.95 -10.09 -2.43
CA PHE A 269 -0.07 -11.01 -2.91
C PHE A 269 -0.16 -12.19 -1.93
N PRO A 270 -1.34 -12.47 -1.34
CA PRO A 270 -1.45 -13.36 -0.19
C PRO A 270 -1.39 -14.85 -0.55
N PHE A 271 -1.47 -15.20 -1.83
CA PHE A 271 -1.50 -16.59 -2.28
C PHE A 271 -0.12 -17.09 -2.67
N GLY A 272 0.18 -18.35 -2.33
CA GLY A 272 1.45 -19.00 -2.63
C GLY A 272 1.50 -19.55 -4.06
N VAL A 273 1.47 -18.67 -5.06
CA VAL A 273 1.57 -19.04 -6.47
C VAL A 273 2.96 -18.73 -7.03
N ASN A 274 3.41 -19.51 -8.01
CA ASN A 274 4.76 -19.40 -8.58
C ASN A 274 4.83 -18.53 -9.85
N ASN A 275 3.68 -18.18 -10.42
CA ASN A 275 3.53 -17.49 -11.69
C ASN A 275 3.23 -15.98 -11.51
N LEU A 276 3.78 -15.38 -10.43
CA LEU A 276 3.69 -13.94 -10.20
C LEU A 276 4.77 -13.19 -10.96
N ARG A 277 4.38 -12.09 -11.57
CA ARG A 277 5.26 -11.09 -12.13
C ARG A 277 4.84 -9.70 -11.67
N TYR A 278 5.80 -8.82 -11.39
CA TYR A 278 5.56 -7.55 -10.74
C TYR A 278 5.83 -6.40 -11.70
N TRP A 279 4.91 -5.44 -11.75
CA TRP A 279 5.03 -4.24 -12.56
C TRP A 279 4.72 -3.02 -11.69
N TYR A 280 5.72 -2.53 -10.98
CA TYR A 280 5.62 -1.33 -10.15
C TYR A 280 5.93 -0.07 -10.97
N ASP A 281 5.56 1.10 -10.42
CA ASP A 281 5.77 2.38 -11.08
C ASP A 281 7.25 2.70 -11.29
N TRP A 282 7.57 3.44 -12.36
CA TRP A 282 8.90 3.96 -12.59
C TRP A 282 9.11 5.24 -11.78
N ASP A 283 9.15 5.10 -10.46
CA ASP A 283 9.57 6.14 -9.53
C ASP A 283 10.52 5.55 -8.47
N THR A 284 11.03 6.38 -7.57
CA THR A 284 12.04 5.93 -6.60
C THR A 284 11.57 4.74 -5.76
N ALA A 285 10.30 4.74 -5.34
CA ALA A 285 9.77 3.66 -4.51
C ALA A 285 9.59 2.37 -5.33
N GLY A 286 9.00 2.45 -6.52
CA GLY A 286 8.78 1.32 -7.41
C GLY A 286 10.07 0.72 -7.94
N ILE A 287 11.06 1.56 -8.27
CA ILE A 287 12.41 1.11 -8.67
C ILE A 287 13.05 0.31 -7.54
N ASN A 288 13.10 0.85 -6.32
CA ASN A 288 13.70 0.17 -5.17
C ASN A 288 13.01 -1.16 -4.88
N LYS A 289 11.67 -1.20 -4.98
CA LYS A 289 10.91 -2.44 -4.76
C LYS A 289 11.15 -3.46 -5.87
N SER A 290 11.25 -3.02 -7.13
CA SER A 290 11.58 -3.91 -8.25
C SER A 290 12.98 -4.51 -8.09
N MET A 291 13.96 -3.70 -7.65
CA MET A 291 15.33 -4.19 -7.38
C MET A 291 15.36 -5.20 -6.23
N GLU A 292 14.62 -4.96 -5.14
CA GLU A 292 14.46 -5.89 -4.02
C GLU A 292 13.92 -7.25 -4.51
N LEU A 293 12.80 -7.21 -5.27
CA LEU A 293 12.16 -8.42 -5.79
C LEU A 293 13.02 -9.17 -6.80
N LEU A 294 13.74 -8.44 -7.65
CA LEU A 294 14.68 -9.05 -8.59
C LEU A 294 15.83 -9.75 -7.85
N GLY A 295 16.34 -9.15 -6.77
CA GLY A 295 17.31 -9.78 -5.87
C GLY A 295 16.77 -11.04 -5.16
N GLU A 296 15.47 -11.13 -4.95
CA GLU A 296 14.76 -12.34 -4.45
C GLU A 296 14.47 -13.37 -5.57
N GLY A 297 14.91 -13.14 -6.79
CA GLY A 297 14.67 -14.02 -7.95
C GLY A 297 13.23 -13.95 -8.49
N LYS A 298 12.48 -12.90 -8.16
CA LYS A 298 11.13 -12.67 -8.67
C LYS A 298 11.17 -12.04 -10.06
N MET A 299 10.14 -12.31 -10.86
CA MET A 299 9.98 -11.72 -12.19
C MET A 299 9.44 -10.29 -12.05
N VAL A 300 10.17 -9.32 -12.59
CA VAL A 300 9.82 -7.90 -12.55
C VAL A 300 9.85 -7.27 -13.94
N PHE A 301 9.02 -6.23 -14.16
CA PHE A 301 9.05 -5.45 -15.40
C PHE A 301 10.28 -4.54 -15.44
N ASN A 302 11.10 -4.71 -16.46
CA ASN A 302 12.33 -3.95 -16.66
C ASN A 302 12.04 -2.62 -17.39
N TRP A 303 11.58 -1.63 -16.62
CA TRP A 303 11.31 -0.30 -17.14
C TRP A 303 12.48 0.33 -17.85
N GLY A 304 13.68 0.24 -17.28
CA GLY A 304 14.85 0.89 -17.83
C GLY A 304 15.20 0.39 -19.22
N LYS A 305 15.19 -0.93 -19.41
CA LYS A 305 15.36 -1.57 -20.72
C LYS A 305 14.25 -1.17 -21.70
N PHE A 306 12.99 -1.22 -21.23
CA PHE A 306 11.83 -0.85 -22.03
C PHE A 306 11.92 0.60 -22.53
N LEU A 307 12.19 1.55 -21.62
CA LEU A 307 12.25 2.98 -21.93
C LEU A 307 13.41 3.28 -22.91
N GLU A 308 14.55 2.60 -22.75
CA GLU A 308 15.72 2.74 -23.62
C GLU A 308 15.44 2.23 -25.02
N GLU A 309 14.95 1.01 -25.19
CA GLU A 309 14.65 0.40 -26.49
C GLU A 309 13.56 1.15 -27.27
N HIS A 310 12.67 1.85 -26.55
CA HIS A 310 11.60 2.63 -27.18
C HIS A 310 11.87 4.13 -27.26
N GLU A 311 13.09 4.56 -26.90
CA GLU A 311 13.49 5.97 -26.91
C GLU A 311 12.53 6.86 -26.12
N ILE A 312 12.09 6.37 -24.94
CA ILE A 312 11.22 7.09 -24.02
C ILE A 312 12.09 7.65 -22.89
N THR A 313 11.83 8.89 -22.49
CA THR A 313 12.64 9.53 -21.43
C THR A 313 12.56 8.80 -20.09
N LYS A 314 13.75 8.51 -19.51
CA LYS A 314 13.88 7.91 -18.18
C LYS A 314 13.70 8.93 -17.04
N ASN A 315 13.81 10.22 -17.33
CA ASN A 315 13.82 11.29 -16.32
C ASN A 315 12.40 11.66 -15.80
N LYS A 316 11.36 11.05 -16.33
CA LYS A 316 9.98 11.23 -15.91
C LYS A 316 9.54 10.02 -15.10
N LYS A 317 8.61 10.26 -14.14
CA LYS A 317 7.88 9.17 -13.49
C LYS A 317 6.90 8.56 -14.48
N TRP A 318 6.76 7.24 -14.45
CA TRP A 318 5.83 6.49 -15.29
C TRP A 318 5.05 5.50 -14.45
N ASP A 319 3.74 5.49 -14.58
CA ASP A 319 2.87 4.36 -14.28
C ASP A 319 2.39 3.73 -15.62
N LEU A 320 1.72 2.58 -15.56
CA LEU A 320 1.20 1.95 -16.78
C LEU A 320 0.21 2.87 -17.50
N ASN A 321 -0.57 3.62 -16.75
CA ASN A 321 -1.54 4.55 -17.29
C ASN A 321 -0.89 5.69 -18.09
N ASP A 322 0.15 6.31 -17.51
CA ASP A 322 0.93 7.35 -18.18
C ASP A 322 1.59 6.83 -19.44
N LEU A 323 2.08 5.59 -19.41
CA LEU A 323 2.66 4.92 -20.58
C LEU A 323 1.63 4.71 -21.69
N VAL A 324 0.44 4.20 -21.36
CA VAL A 324 -0.66 4.02 -22.34
C VAL A 324 -1.06 5.34 -22.99
N ILE A 325 -1.15 6.42 -22.21
CA ILE A 325 -1.44 7.77 -22.73
C ILE A 325 -0.33 8.21 -23.71
N HIS A 326 0.95 8.05 -23.32
CA HIS A 326 2.08 8.43 -24.14
C HIS A 326 2.13 7.66 -25.48
N LEU A 327 1.95 6.35 -25.43
CA LEU A 327 1.99 5.51 -26.62
C LEU A 327 0.87 5.85 -27.61
N ARG A 328 -0.33 6.12 -27.11
CA ARG A 328 -1.47 6.54 -27.94
C ARG A 328 -1.22 7.91 -28.58
N SER A 329 -0.71 8.88 -27.82
CA SER A 329 -0.43 10.23 -28.33
C SER A 329 0.72 10.27 -29.32
N SER A 330 1.71 9.39 -29.18
CA SER A 330 2.88 9.29 -30.09
C SER A 330 2.65 8.37 -31.29
N GLY A 331 1.51 7.68 -31.35
CA GLY A 331 1.23 6.68 -32.40
C GLY A 331 2.11 5.42 -32.34
N LYS A 332 2.92 5.30 -31.29
CA LYS A 332 3.81 4.13 -31.11
C LYS A 332 2.97 2.90 -30.73
N LYS A 333 3.18 1.79 -31.43
CA LYS A 333 2.55 0.50 -31.12
C LYS A 333 3.57 -0.45 -30.56
N ILE A 334 3.38 -0.90 -29.32
CA ILE A 334 4.21 -1.91 -28.69
C ILE A 334 3.47 -3.24 -28.71
N LYS A 335 4.05 -4.25 -29.32
CA LYS A 335 3.37 -5.53 -29.57
C LYS A 335 3.49 -6.54 -28.42
N ARG A 336 4.53 -6.44 -27.57
CA ARG A 336 4.85 -7.48 -26.57
C ARG A 336 5.54 -6.90 -25.35
N PHE A 337 4.77 -6.43 -24.39
CA PHE A 337 5.29 -6.03 -23.08
C PHE A 337 5.88 -7.20 -22.29
N ASP A 338 5.41 -8.42 -22.55
CA ASP A 338 5.88 -9.63 -21.87
C ASP A 338 7.39 -9.86 -22.02
N ASN A 339 7.99 -9.40 -23.11
CA ASN A 339 9.43 -9.51 -23.35
C ASN A 339 10.30 -8.67 -22.40
N TYR A 340 9.68 -7.78 -21.62
CA TYR A 340 10.38 -6.90 -20.67
C TYR A 340 10.27 -7.38 -19.23
N PHE A 341 9.62 -8.50 -18.97
CA PHE A 341 9.70 -9.12 -17.66
C PHE A 341 10.98 -9.94 -17.55
N THR A 342 11.73 -9.72 -16.46
CA THR A 342 13.00 -10.39 -16.18
C THR A 342 13.07 -10.88 -14.74
N LYS A 343 13.86 -11.92 -14.51
CA LYS A 343 14.34 -12.38 -13.20
C LYS A 343 15.87 -12.44 -13.15
N ASP A 344 16.53 -11.92 -14.19
CA ASP A 344 17.98 -11.89 -14.27
C ASP A 344 18.52 -10.71 -13.44
N VAL A 345 19.31 -11.03 -12.42
CA VAL A 345 19.95 -10.05 -11.53
C VAL A 345 20.88 -9.10 -12.28
N LEU A 346 21.46 -9.54 -13.41
CA LEU A 346 22.31 -8.68 -14.25
C LEU A 346 21.55 -7.50 -14.83
N ASP A 347 20.24 -7.59 -14.92
CA ASP A 347 19.36 -6.50 -15.37
C ASP A 347 19.19 -5.37 -14.35
N LEU A 348 19.72 -5.49 -13.12
CA LEU A 348 19.76 -4.40 -12.13
C LEU A 348 20.36 -3.10 -12.69
N ARG A 349 21.29 -3.21 -13.66
CA ARG A 349 21.89 -2.06 -14.36
C ARG A 349 20.86 -1.13 -15.04
N TYR A 350 19.71 -1.65 -15.42
CA TYR A 350 18.64 -0.88 -16.06
C TYR A 350 17.76 -0.11 -15.07
N PHE A 351 17.84 -0.41 -13.77
CA PHE A 351 17.05 0.25 -12.75
C PHE A 351 17.71 1.52 -12.19
N VAL A 352 18.61 2.10 -12.97
CA VAL A 352 19.22 3.41 -12.68
C VAL A 352 18.46 4.49 -13.45
N ARG A 353 18.02 5.52 -12.73
CA ARG A 353 17.23 6.63 -13.26
C ARG A 353 18.09 7.84 -13.61
#